data_bf872db1fedcb255758c1095d6f7daa2
#
_entry.id   bf872db1fedcb255758c1095d6f7daa2
#
_cell.length_a   1.000
_cell.length_b   1.000
_cell.length_c   1.000
_cell.angle_alpha   90.00
_cell.angle_beta   90.00
_cell.angle_gamma   90.00
#
_symmetry.space_group_name_H-M   'P 1'
#
loop_
_entity.id
_entity.type
_entity.pdbx_description
1 polymer ?
#
loop_
_entity_poly.entity_id
_entity_poly.type
_entity_poly.pdbx_seq_one_letter_code
_entity_poly.pdbx_strand_id
1 'polypeptide(L)'
;DAPDDIPASVNELKAYFEKYEKGSGEKLDEFLAEAKMKYEVGMGDFVTKPSLSFTEFMSLDTARKGISLNLFKPISKHIRQYFKHPKLIELLEFPVLFLGAKPQNTPSLYSLMNYAAMALGTWYPMGGMHKIVEAMVSVASELGVVFHTSANVTEIIAEGRHVLGLTSNNLFHAADAVVSGADYHHTEQSLLPEKYRNYNQKYWDSRVMAPSSLLYYVG
;
A
#
# COMPACT_ATOMS: atom_id res chain seq x y z
N ASP A 1 23.70 -6.43 -18.66
CA ASP A 1 22.82 -5.55 -19.42
C ASP A 1 22.99 -4.13 -18.90
N ALA A 2 23.01 -3.13 -19.81
CA ALA A 2 23.10 -1.75 -19.39
C ALA A 2 21.82 -1.34 -18.64
N PRO A 3 21.92 -0.44 -17.64
CA PRO A 3 20.76 0.12 -17.00
C PRO A 3 19.88 0.85 -18.02
N ASP A 4 18.59 0.78 -17.83
CA ASP A 4 17.61 1.33 -18.76
C ASP A 4 16.95 2.54 -18.11
N ASP A 5 17.10 3.70 -18.72
CA ASP A 5 16.49 4.92 -18.23
C ASP A 5 15.01 4.96 -18.66
N ILE A 6 14.13 4.95 -17.68
CA ILE A 6 12.69 5.04 -17.91
C ILE A 6 12.29 6.52 -17.88
N PRO A 7 11.74 7.04 -18.99
CA PRO A 7 11.36 8.45 -19.07
C PRO A 7 10.28 8.84 -18.06
N ALA A 8 10.37 10.08 -17.57
CA ALA A 8 9.42 10.63 -16.60
C ALA A 8 8.12 11.14 -17.25
N SER A 9 8.14 11.53 -18.53
CA SER A 9 6.95 12.02 -19.23
C SER A 9 6.23 10.91 -20.00
N VAL A 10 4.90 10.94 -20.02
CA VAL A 10 4.08 9.96 -20.77
C VAL A 10 4.45 9.95 -22.27
N ASN A 11 4.72 11.11 -22.86
CA ASN A 11 5.08 11.19 -24.29
C ASN A 11 6.40 10.49 -24.59
N GLU A 12 7.41 10.70 -23.78
CA GLU A 12 8.70 10.01 -23.92
C GLU A 12 8.58 8.52 -23.61
N LEU A 13 7.73 8.18 -22.63
CA LEU A 13 7.43 6.79 -22.28
C LEU A 13 6.77 6.04 -23.45
N LYS A 14 5.86 6.69 -24.18
CA LYS A 14 5.28 6.14 -25.42
C LYS A 14 6.36 5.84 -26.46
N ALA A 15 7.28 6.77 -26.69
CA ALA A 15 8.41 6.56 -27.59
C ALA A 15 9.34 5.44 -27.11
N TYR A 16 9.53 5.32 -25.80
CA TYR A 16 10.28 4.22 -25.19
C TYR A 16 9.60 2.86 -25.44
N PHE A 17 8.28 2.77 -25.29
CA PHE A 17 7.51 1.56 -25.55
C PHE A 17 7.60 1.14 -27.02
N GLU A 18 7.48 2.10 -27.96
CA GLU A 18 7.59 1.85 -29.40
C GLU A 18 8.93 1.21 -29.82
N LYS A 19 10.01 1.44 -29.08
CA LYS A 19 11.33 0.81 -29.35
C LYS A 19 11.28 -0.71 -29.20
N TYR A 20 10.41 -1.22 -28.30
CA TYR A 20 10.33 -2.65 -27.98
C TYR A 20 9.17 -3.35 -28.69
N GLU A 21 8.07 -2.67 -28.91
CA GLU A 21 6.89 -3.23 -29.54
C GLU A 21 6.17 -2.17 -30.37
N LYS A 22 6.09 -2.37 -31.67
CA LYS A 22 5.43 -1.43 -32.58
C LYS A 22 3.93 -1.30 -32.26
N GLY A 23 3.43 -0.08 -32.20
CA GLY A 23 2.05 0.26 -31.85
C GLY A 23 1.77 0.21 -30.34
N SER A 24 2.79 0.04 -29.51
CA SER A 24 2.65 0.01 -28.06
C SER A 24 2.44 1.38 -27.42
N GLY A 25 2.81 2.46 -28.10
CA GLY A 25 2.55 3.81 -27.60
C GLY A 25 1.06 4.15 -27.53
N GLU A 26 0.27 3.78 -28.54
CA GLU A 26 -1.20 3.94 -28.51
C GLU A 26 -1.84 3.02 -27.47
N LYS A 27 -1.38 1.76 -27.38
CA LYS A 27 -1.84 0.83 -26.34
C LYS A 27 -1.53 1.30 -24.93
N LEU A 28 -0.43 2.05 -24.74
CA LEU A 28 -0.10 2.64 -23.45
C LEU A 28 -1.12 3.73 -23.07
N ASP A 29 -1.55 4.56 -24.04
CA ASP A 29 -2.61 5.54 -23.79
C ASP A 29 -3.92 4.86 -23.34
N GLU A 30 -4.33 3.78 -24.04
CA GLU A 30 -5.53 3.01 -23.66
C GLU A 30 -5.40 2.39 -22.26
N PHE A 31 -4.25 1.77 -22.00
CA PHE A 31 -3.96 1.17 -20.70
C PHE A 31 -3.96 2.19 -19.55
N LEU A 32 -3.32 3.35 -19.76
CA LEU A 32 -3.27 4.42 -18.75
C LEU A 32 -4.63 5.10 -18.57
N ALA A 33 -5.45 5.21 -19.62
CA ALA A 33 -6.82 5.74 -19.52
C ALA A 33 -7.71 4.82 -18.65
N GLU A 34 -7.61 3.51 -18.83
CA GLU A 34 -8.31 2.56 -17.97
C GLU A 34 -7.77 2.59 -16.53
N ALA A 35 -6.44 2.64 -16.37
CA ALA A 35 -5.78 2.74 -15.08
C ALA A 35 -6.15 4.03 -14.32
N LYS A 36 -6.34 5.16 -15.04
CA LYS A 36 -6.86 6.42 -14.52
C LYS A 36 -8.26 6.26 -13.92
N MET A 37 -9.18 5.64 -14.66
CA MET A 37 -10.54 5.40 -14.14
C MET A 37 -10.50 4.56 -12.84
N LYS A 38 -9.65 3.54 -12.80
CA LYS A 38 -9.46 2.73 -11.58
C LYS A 38 -8.88 3.55 -10.43
N TYR A 39 -7.95 4.46 -10.73
CA TYR A 39 -7.37 5.36 -9.74
C TYR A 39 -8.42 6.33 -9.18
N GLU A 40 -9.19 6.99 -10.02
CA GLU A 40 -10.23 7.95 -9.61
C GLU A 40 -11.33 7.29 -8.77
N VAL A 41 -11.80 6.10 -9.18
CA VAL A 41 -12.77 5.31 -8.42
C VAL A 41 -12.15 4.80 -7.11
N GLY A 42 -10.93 4.28 -7.15
CA GLY A 42 -10.24 3.78 -5.97
C GLY A 42 -10.03 4.85 -4.91
N MET A 43 -9.50 6.00 -5.32
CA MET A 43 -9.20 7.12 -4.41
C MET A 43 -10.45 7.87 -3.95
N GLY A 44 -11.47 8.01 -4.82
CA GLY A 44 -12.70 8.72 -4.48
C GLY A 44 -13.69 7.88 -3.69
N ASP A 45 -13.96 6.65 -4.15
CA ASP A 45 -15.08 5.86 -3.62
C ASP A 45 -14.66 4.85 -2.54
N PHE A 46 -13.40 4.36 -2.55
CA PHE A 46 -13.00 3.24 -1.68
C PHE A 46 -12.04 3.66 -0.56
N VAL A 47 -11.02 4.46 -0.84
CA VAL A 47 -9.96 4.78 0.13
C VAL A 47 -10.50 5.55 1.36
N THR A 48 -11.52 6.36 1.17
CA THR A 48 -12.12 7.16 2.25
C THR A 48 -13.14 6.39 3.10
N LYS A 49 -13.53 5.18 2.69
CA LYS A 49 -14.50 4.38 3.45
C LYS A 49 -13.79 3.57 4.54
N PRO A 50 -14.35 3.50 5.75
CA PRO A 50 -13.72 2.79 6.86
C PRO A 50 -13.69 1.26 6.70
N SER A 51 -14.40 0.70 5.72
CA SER A 51 -14.46 -0.75 5.43
C SER A 51 -14.90 -1.61 6.63
N LEU A 52 -15.84 -1.09 7.43
CA LEU A 52 -16.37 -1.78 8.60
C LEU A 52 -17.42 -2.83 8.25
N SER A 53 -18.08 -2.69 7.09
CA SER A 53 -19.12 -3.61 6.65
C SER A 53 -19.04 -3.85 5.15
N PHE A 54 -19.27 -5.09 4.74
CA PHE A 54 -19.39 -5.45 3.32
C PHE A 54 -20.50 -4.69 2.60
N THR A 55 -21.54 -4.26 3.32
CA THR A 55 -22.65 -3.46 2.77
C THR A 55 -22.24 -2.09 2.28
N GLU A 56 -21.12 -1.53 2.76
CA GLU A 56 -20.57 -0.25 2.28
C GLU A 56 -20.18 -0.30 0.79
N PHE A 57 -19.93 -1.50 0.27
CA PHE A 57 -19.53 -1.74 -1.12
C PHE A 57 -20.65 -2.31 -1.99
N MET A 58 -21.85 -2.53 -1.42
CA MET A 58 -23.00 -3.16 -2.12
C MET A 58 -23.90 -2.18 -2.87
N SER A 59 -23.48 -0.93 -3.11
CA SER A 59 -24.28 -0.05 -3.96
C SER A 59 -24.30 -0.56 -5.39
N LEU A 60 -25.45 -0.43 -6.09
CA LEU A 60 -25.60 -0.80 -7.50
C LEU A 60 -24.57 -0.10 -8.39
N ASP A 61 -24.22 1.11 -8.05
CA ASP A 61 -23.20 1.91 -8.75
C ASP A 61 -21.79 1.32 -8.56
N THR A 62 -21.44 0.95 -7.34
CA THR A 62 -20.17 0.27 -7.02
C THR A 62 -20.06 -1.08 -7.71
N ALA A 63 -21.16 -1.86 -7.75
CA ALA A 63 -21.17 -3.16 -8.44
C ALA A 63 -21.00 -3.00 -9.96
N ARG A 64 -21.67 -2.02 -10.58
CA ARG A 64 -21.51 -1.72 -12.01
C ARG A 64 -20.09 -1.26 -12.34
N LYS A 65 -19.53 -0.36 -11.55
CA LYS A 65 -18.13 0.08 -11.69
C LYS A 65 -17.16 -1.11 -11.54
N GLY A 66 -17.38 -1.98 -10.56
CA GLY A 66 -16.55 -3.16 -10.32
C GLY A 66 -16.51 -4.12 -11.51
N ILE A 67 -17.65 -4.37 -12.16
CA ILE A 67 -17.72 -5.22 -13.35
C ILE A 67 -17.08 -4.53 -14.56
N SER A 68 -17.36 -3.26 -14.78
CA SER A 68 -16.83 -2.50 -15.94
C SER A 68 -15.30 -2.35 -15.89
N LEU A 69 -14.69 -2.31 -14.68
CA LEU A 69 -13.26 -2.14 -14.47
C LEU A 69 -12.47 -3.47 -14.44
N ASN A 70 -13.10 -4.61 -14.74
CA ASN A 70 -12.43 -5.93 -14.72
C ASN A 70 -11.67 -6.24 -13.40
N LEU A 71 -12.17 -5.80 -12.25
CA LEU A 71 -11.44 -5.81 -10.97
C LEU A 71 -10.95 -7.20 -10.55
N PHE A 72 -11.63 -8.27 -10.95
CA PHE A 72 -11.30 -9.64 -10.55
C PHE A 72 -10.29 -10.34 -11.47
N LYS A 73 -9.93 -9.73 -12.60
CA LYS A 73 -8.94 -10.29 -13.51
C LYS A 73 -7.54 -10.11 -12.95
N PRO A 74 -6.64 -11.12 -13.00
CA PRO A 74 -5.25 -10.93 -12.63
C PRO A 74 -4.57 -9.84 -13.47
N ILE A 75 -3.79 -8.96 -12.83
CA ILE A 75 -3.09 -7.87 -13.49
C ILE A 75 -2.13 -8.39 -14.57
N SER A 76 -1.48 -9.52 -14.32
CA SER A 76 -0.62 -10.20 -15.29
C SER A 76 -1.36 -10.53 -16.60
N LYS A 77 -2.59 -11.07 -16.51
CA LYS A 77 -3.42 -11.35 -17.70
C LYS A 77 -3.94 -10.07 -18.35
N HIS A 78 -4.19 -9.05 -17.56
CA HIS A 78 -4.65 -7.75 -18.04
C HIS A 78 -3.58 -7.04 -18.88
N ILE A 79 -2.36 -6.91 -18.36
CA ILE A 79 -1.22 -6.30 -19.06
C ILE A 79 -0.93 -7.00 -20.39
N ARG A 80 -0.98 -8.34 -20.43
CA ARG A 80 -0.71 -9.15 -21.62
C ARG A 80 -1.79 -9.03 -22.72
N GLN A 81 -2.89 -8.34 -22.47
CA GLN A 81 -3.85 -7.97 -23.53
C GLN A 81 -3.34 -6.79 -24.37
N TYR A 82 -2.57 -5.91 -23.78
CA TYR A 82 -2.00 -4.72 -24.41
C TYR A 82 -0.59 -4.99 -24.97
N PHE A 83 0.25 -5.68 -24.20
CA PHE A 83 1.67 -5.81 -24.49
C PHE A 83 2.12 -7.27 -24.54
N LYS A 84 3.11 -7.53 -25.42
CA LYS A 84 3.69 -8.87 -25.62
C LYS A 84 5.16 -8.92 -25.26
N HIS A 85 5.88 -7.80 -25.40
CA HIS A 85 7.31 -7.73 -25.16
C HIS A 85 7.60 -7.91 -23.66
N PRO A 86 8.49 -8.86 -23.26
CA PRO A 86 8.74 -9.19 -21.85
C PRO A 86 9.13 -7.97 -21.01
N LYS A 87 9.99 -7.12 -21.51
CA LYS A 87 10.47 -5.92 -20.81
C LYS A 87 9.35 -4.94 -20.47
N LEU A 88 8.38 -4.73 -21.38
CA LEU A 88 7.23 -3.87 -21.12
C LEU A 88 6.29 -4.49 -20.09
N ILE A 89 6.13 -5.80 -20.15
CA ILE A 89 5.34 -6.54 -19.17
C ILE A 89 5.96 -6.44 -17.77
N GLU A 90 7.27 -6.68 -17.65
CA GLU A 90 8.01 -6.56 -16.38
C GLU A 90 7.90 -5.17 -15.80
N LEU A 91 8.06 -4.12 -16.61
CA LEU A 91 7.91 -2.74 -16.19
C LEU A 91 6.52 -2.45 -15.60
N LEU A 92 5.47 -2.96 -16.25
CA LEU A 92 4.08 -2.74 -15.81
C LEU A 92 3.67 -3.65 -14.66
N GLU A 93 4.30 -4.81 -14.48
CA GLU A 93 4.11 -5.69 -13.34
C GLU A 93 4.91 -5.26 -12.10
N PHE A 94 5.96 -4.45 -12.26
CA PHE A 94 6.84 -4.01 -11.18
C PHE A 94 6.12 -3.38 -9.97
N PRO A 95 5.11 -2.51 -10.13
CA PRO A 95 4.41 -1.92 -8.98
C PRO A 95 3.74 -2.93 -8.04
N VAL A 96 3.46 -4.14 -8.51
CA VAL A 96 2.86 -5.21 -7.70
C VAL A 96 3.80 -5.71 -6.60
N LEU A 97 5.11 -5.52 -6.75
CA LEU A 97 6.10 -5.89 -5.73
C LEU A 97 5.85 -5.19 -4.39
N PHE A 98 5.35 -3.96 -4.40
CA PHE A 98 5.01 -3.22 -3.17
C PHE A 98 3.89 -3.88 -2.36
N LEU A 99 3.08 -4.73 -2.99
CA LEU A 99 2.01 -5.48 -2.33
C LEU A 99 2.51 -6.79 -1.72
N GLY A 100 3.77 -7.16 -1.95
CA GLY A 100 4.29 -8.47 -1.55
C GLY A 100 3.59 -9.66 -2.22
N ALA A 101 3.00 -9.47 -3.39
CA ALA A 101 2.19 -10.45 -4.10
C ALA A 101 2.70 -10.71 -5.52
N LYS A 102 2.32 -11.86 -6.09
CA LYS A 102 2.64 -12.19 -7.49
C LYS A 102 1.61 -11.54 -8.43
N PRO A 103 2.02 -11.02 -9.62
CA PRO A 103 1.11 -10.43 -10.59
C PRO A 103 -0.04 -11.34 -11.03
N GLN A 104 0.16 -12.66 -11.02
CA GLN A 104 -0.84 -13.67 -11.34
C GLN A 104 -1.97 -13.75 -10.31
N ASN A 105 -1.69 -13.34 -9.06
CA ASN A 105 -2.61 -13.42 -7.93
C ASN A 105 -3.14 -12.03 -7.50
N THR A 106 -2.72 -10.97 -8.20
CA THR A 106 -3.08 -9.59 -7.88
C THR A 106 -4.18 -9.11 -8.84
N PRO A 107 -5.28 -8.53 -8.34
CA PRO A 107 -6.34 -7.98 -9.18
C PRO A 107 -5.86 -6.87 -10.12
N SER A 108 -6.47 -6.77 -11.32
CA SER A 108 -6.13 -5.71 -12.28
C SER A 108 -6.49 -4.30 -11.82
N LEU A 109 -7.26 -4.16 -10.73
CA LEU A 109 -7.45 -2.89 -10.04
C LEU A 109 -6.11 -2.20 -9.77
N TYR A 110 -5.09 -2.94 -9.40
CA TYR A 110 -3.78 -2.41 -9.05
C TYR A 110 -3.01 -1.80 -10.22
N SER A 111 -3.53 -1.85 -11.47
CA SER A 111 -3.00 -1.01 -12.56
C SER A 111 -3.16 0.49 -12.28
N LEU A 112 -4.02 0.88 -11.32
CA LEU A 112 -4.07 2.25 -10.80
C LEU A 112 -2.70 2.77 -10.35
N MET A 113 -1.82 1.88 -9.84
CA MET A 113 -0.45 2.23 -9.44
C MET A 113 0.42 2.62 -10.64
N ASN A 114 0.19 2.00 -11.81
CA ASN A 114 0.88 2.39 -13.04
C ASN A 114 0.48 3.82 -13.46
N TYR A 115 -0.81 4.17 -13.36
CA TYR A 115 -1.25 5.52 -13.62
C TYR A 115 -0.62 6.51 -12.63
N ALA A 116 -0.62 6.20 -11.33
CA ALA A 116 -0.01 7.05 -10.32
C ALA A 116 1.50 7.26 -10.59
N ALA A 117 2.25 6.19 -10.88
CA ALA A 117 3.69 6.26 -11.08
C ALA A 117 4.08 6.92 -12.42
N MET A 118 3.37 6.61 -13.52
CA MET A 118 3.76 7.02 -14.88
C MET A 118 3.12 8.32 -15.32
N ALA A 119 1.86 8.58 -14.94
CA ALA A 119 1.13 9.77 -15.40
C ALA A 119 1.11 10.90 -14.36
N LEU A 120 1.02 10.61 -13.07
CA LEU A 120 1.12 11.62 -12.02
C LEU A 120 2.57 11.87 -11.58
N GLY A 121 3.45 10.93 -11.86
CA GLY A 121 4.87 11.00 -11.59
C GLY A 121 5.30 10.40 -10.25
N THR A 122 6.57 10.05 -10.19
CA THR A 122 7.23 9.57 -8.97
C THR A 122 8.13 10.68 -8.43
N TRP A 123 7.88 11.07 -7.18
CA TRP A 123 8.54 12.20 -6.53
C TRP A 123 9.44 11.73 -5.39
N TYR A 124 10.60 12.35 -5.27
CA TYR A 124 11.53 12.08 -4.20
C TYR A 124 11.81 13.37 -3.41
N PRO A 125 11.64 13.39 -2.08
CA PRO A 125 11.85 14.60 -1.29
C PRO A 125 13.32 15.01 -1.27
N MET A 126 13.59 16.29 -1.50
CA MET A 126 14.94 16.83 -1.40
C MET A 126 15.49 16.63 0.02
N GLY A 127 16.69 16.06 0.11
CA GLY A 127 17.31 15.70 1.37
C GLY A 127 16.96 14.31 1.90
N GLY A 128 16.25 13.49 1.12
CA GLY A 128 15.97 12.08 1.41
C GLY A 128 14.60 11.82 2.03
N MET A 129 14.19 10.56 2.03
CA MET A 129 12.86 10.15 2.50
C MET A 129 12.59 10.52 3.97
N HIS A 130 13.65 10.61 4.81
CA HIS A 130 13.54 11.01 6.22
C HIS A 130 12.94 12.41 6.39
N LYS A 131 13.06 13.28 5.38
CA LYS A 131 12.46 14.62 5.41
C LYS A 131 10.92 14.60 5.51
N ILE A 132 10.27 13.56 5.04
CA ILE A 132 8.82 13.36 5.22
C ILE A 132 8.53 13.14 6.72
N VAL A 133 9.33 12.32 7.38
CA VAL A 133 9.18 12.04 8.82
C VAL A 133 9.40 13.32 9.63
N GLU A 134 10.47 14.07 9.33
CA GLU A 134 10.75 15.35 9.99
C GLU A 134 9.59 16.36 9.82
N ALA A 135 9.04 16.47 8.62
CA ALA A 135 7.91 17.36 8.37
C ALA A 135 6.66 16.95 9.16
N MET A 136 6.35 15.64 9.22
CA MET A 136 5.23 15.13 10.02
C MET A 136 5.44 15.39 11.52
N VAL A 137 6.65 15.18 12.02
CA VAL A 137 7.00 15.45 13.42
C VAL A 137 6.86 16.95 13.74
N SER A 138 7.28 17.84 12.83
CA SER A 138 7.11 19.29 12.99
C SER A 138 5.65 19.67 13.17
N VAL A 139 4.79 19.25 12.24
CA VAL A 139 3.36 19.54 12.30
C VAL A 139 2.70 18.96 13.56
N ALA A 140 3.05 17.72 13.91
CA ALA A 140 2.50 17.09 15.11
C ALA A 140 2.92 17.82 16.38
N SER A 141 4.19 18.27 16.46
CA SER A 141 4.70 19.05 17.60
C SER A 141 4.01 20.40 17.72
N GLU A 142 3.74 21.09 16.61
CA GLU A 142 2.95 22.33 16.58
C GLU A 142 1.54 22.14 17.13
N LEU A 143 0.97 20.94 16.94
CA LEU A 143 -0.34 20.53 17.46
C LEU A 143 -0.27 20.03 18.92
N GLY A 144 0.89 20.07 19.57
CA GLY A 144 1.06 19.68 20.98
C GLY A 144 1.34 18.20 21.20
N VAL A 145 1.66 17.42 20.16
CA VAL A 145 2.06 16.01 20.32
C VAL A 145 3.44 15.94 20.97
N VAL A 146 3.56 15.11 21.99
CA VAL A 146 4.83 14.81 22.67
C VAL A 146 5.40 13.49 22.14
N PHE A 147 6.65 13.51 21.70
CA PHE A 147 7.35 12.34 21.19
C PHE A 147 8.29 11.76 22.25
N HIS A 148 8.16 10.47 22.53
CA HIS A 148 9.07 9.71 23.37
C HIS A 148 9.80 8.68 22.51
N THR A 149 11.04 8.96 22.16
CA THR A 149 11.92 8.00 21.44
C THR A 149 12.61 7.06 22.43
N SER A 150 13.10 5.91 21.94
CA SER A 150 13.71 4.87 22.79
C SER A 150 12.79 4.41 23.93
N ALA A 151 11.49 4.50 23.72
CA ALA A 151 10.43 4.16 24.68
C ALA A 151 9.76 2.84 24.25
N ASN A 152 10.40 1.71 24.56
CA ASN A 152 9.87 0.39 24.23
C ASN A 152 8.60 0.11 25.04
N VAL A 153 7.47 -0.03 24.37
CA VAL A 153 6.20 -0.43 25.00
C VAL A 153 6.20 -1.93 25.23
N THR A 154 5.93 -2.34 26.46
CA THR A 154 5.95 -3.74 26.89
C THR A 154 4.57 -4.29 27.19
N GLU A 155 3.59 -3.44 27.48
CA GLU A 155 2.23 -3.87 27.82
C GLU A 155 1.22 -2.75 27.56
N ILE A 156 0.01 -3.12 27.09
CA ILE A 156 -1.18 -2.27 27.06
C ILE A 156 -2.10 -2.71 28.20
N ILE A 157 -2.38 -1.80 29.12
CA ILE A 157 -3.17 -2.10 30.33
C ILE A 157 -4.63 -1.74 30.10
N ALA A 158 -5.51 -2.70 30.33
CA ALA A 158 -6.95 -2.52 30.21
C ALA A 158 -7.70 -3.21 31.37
N GLU A 159 -8.83 -2.63 31.76
CA GLU A 159 -9.75 -3.19 32.75
C GLU A 159 -11.18 -3.16 32.21
N GLY A 160 -11.86 -4.30 32.24
CA GLY A 160 -13.19 -4.42 31.65
C GLY A 160 -13.19 -4.09 30.17
N ARG A 161 -13.81 -2.98 29.79
CA ARG A 161 -13.87 -2.47 28.40
C ARG A 161 -13.10 -1.17 28.20
N HIS A 162 -12.29 -0.79 29.17
CA HIS A 162 -11.57 0.47 29.16
C HIS A 162 -10.06 0.23 29.09
N VAL A 163 -9.38 0.98 28.24
CA VAL A 163 -7.94 1.10 28.26
C VAL A 163 -7.56 2.07 29.39
N LEU A 164 -6.57 1.69 30.19
CA LEU A 164 -6.05 2.53 31.27
C LEU A 164 -4.75 3.23 30.86
N GLY A 165 -4.02 2.65 29.91
CA GLY A 165 -2.75 3.17 29.44
C GLY A 165 -1.82 2.08 28.94
N LEU A 166 -0.52 2.35 28.99
CA LEU A 166 0.53 1.43 28.57
C LEU A 166 1.75 1.51 29.52
N THR A 167 2.56 0.47 29.50
CA THR A 167 3.86 0.44 30.17
C THR A 167 4.98 0.60 29.14
N SER A 168 5.87 1.55 29.38
CA SER A 168 7.10 1.75 28.60
C SER A 168 8.28 2.00 29.53
N ASN A 169 9.40 1.33 29.28
CA ASN A 169 10.61 1.44 30.14
C ASN A 169 10.30 1.25 31.64
N ASN A 170 9.42 0.32 31.98
CA ASN A 170 8.92 0.03 33.34
C ASN A 170 8.15 1.19 34.02
N LEU A 171 7.70 2.19 33.27
CA LEU A 171 6.86 3.28 33.73
C LEU A 171 5.46 3.15 33.12
N PHE A 172 4.44 3.36 33.94
CA PHE A 172 3.05 3.42 33.49
C PHE A 172 2.75 4.82 32.96
N HIS A 173 2.12 4.85 31.78
CA HIS A 173 1.61 6.05 31.13
C HIS A 173 0.10 5.92 30.97
N ALA A 174 -0.65 6.75 31.68
CA ALA A 174 -2.11 6.79 31.59
C ALA A 174 -2.56 7.30 30.21
N ALA A 175 -3.59 6.67 29.63
CA ALA A 175 -4.18 7.10 28.38
C ALA A 175 -5.64 6.62 28.28
N ASP A 176 -6.52 7.43 27.73
CA ASP A 176 -7.93 7.11 27.48
C ASP A 176 -8.09 6.20 26.26
N ALA A 177 -7.12 6.22 25.33
CA ALA A 177 -7.07 5.37 24.15
C ALA A 177 -5.61 5.08 23.74
N VAL A 178 -5.38 3.93 23.15
CA VAL A 178 -4.09 3.54 22.59
C VAL A 178 -4.27 3.13 21.12
N VAL A 179 -3.49 3.74 20.24
CA VAL A 179 -3.40 3.37 18.83
C VAL A 179 -2.04 2.73 18.59
N SER A 180 -2.02 1.45 18.24
CA SER A 180 -0.78 0.74 17.94
C SER A 180 -0.44 0.84 16.45
N GLY A 181 0.71 1.39 16.13
CA GLY A 181 1.32 1.34 14.80
C GLY A 181 2.32 0.19 14.62
N ALA A 182 2.48 -0.67 15.64
CA ALA A 182 3.30 -1.86 15.56
C ALA A 182 2.62 -2.96 14.76
N ASP A 183 3.39 -4.02 14.42
CA ASP A 183 2.82 -5.21 13.79
C ASP A 183 1.62 -5.75 14.59
N TYR A 184 0.54 -6.12 13.88
CA TYR A 184 -0.71 -6.49 14.52
C TYR A 184 -0.59 -7.78 15.34
N HIS A 185 0.13 -8.79 14.82
CA HIS A 185 0.42 -10.01 15.55
C HIS A 185 1.21 -9.70 16.83
N HIS A 186 2.25 -8.86 16.74
CA HIS A 186 3.02 -8.43 17.91
C HIS A 186 2.14 -7.68 18.93
N THR A 187 1.32 -6.75 18.47
CA THR A 187 0.41 -6.01 19.35
C THR A 187 -0.52 -6.95 20.11
N GLU A 188 -1.18 -7.90 19.42
CA GLU A 188 -2.08 -8.83 20.05
C GLU A 188 -1.37 -9.86 20.93
N GLN A 189 -0.29 -10.46 20.45
CA GLN A 189 0.32 -11.60 21.14
C GLN A 189 1.29 -11.19 22.24
N SER A 190 1.91 -10.00 22.13
CA SER A 190 2.95 -9.56 23.06
C SER A 190 2.53 -8.40 23.97
N LEU A 191 1.66 -7.49 23.49
CA LEU A 191 1.32 -6.29 24.24
C LEU A 191 -0.04 -6.39 24.95
N LEU A 192 -0.98 -7.24 24.46
CA LEU A 192 -2.30 -7.40 25.05
C LEU A 192 -2.40 -8.68 25.88
N PRO A 193 -3.00 -8.61 27.09
CA PRO A 193 -3.43 -9.79 27.83
C PRO A 193 -4.37 -10.65 26.98
N GLU A 194 -4.28 -11.99 27.14
CA GLU A 194 -5.01 -12.96 26.32
C GLU A 194 -6.52 -12.69 26.22
N LYS A 195 -7.14 -12.29 27.32
CA LYS A 195 -8.59 -11.99 27.40
C LYS A 195 -9.06 -10.82 26.52
N TYR A 196 -8.13 -9.99 26.01
CA TYR A 196 -8.43 -8.85 25.14
C TYR A 196 -8.03 -9.07 23.69
N ARG A 197 -7.47 -10.25 23.35
CA ARG A 197 -7.08 -10.59 21.99
C ARG A 197 -8.30 -10.97 21.15
N ASN A 198 -8.35 -10.48 19.91
CA ASN A 198 -9.41 -10.87 18.97
C ASN A 198 -9.14 -12.25 18.37
N TYR A 199 -7.87 -12.63 18.23
CA TYR A 199 -7.43 -13.83 17.55
C TYR A 199 -6.54 -14.67 18.45
N ASN A 200 -6.79 -15.99 18.44
CA ASN A 200 -5.96 -16.97 19.16
C ASN A 200 -4.77 -17.43 18.31
N GLN A 201 -3.86 -18.20 18.93
CA GLN A 201 -2.67 -18.72 18.25
C GLN A 201 -3.03 -19.54 17.00
N LYS A 202 -4.07 -20.37 17.05
CA LYS A 202 -4.51 -21.20 15.90
C LYS A 202 -4.90 -20.35 14.69
N TYR A 203 -5.50 -19.19 14.90
CA TYR A 203 -5.80 -18.24 13.83
C TYR A 203 -4.49 -17.77 13.19
N TRP A 204 -3.53 -17.33 13.99
CA TRP A 204 -2.24 -16.81 13.49
C TRP A 204 -1.43 -17.87 12.76
N ASP A 205 -1.37 -19.10 13.27
CA ASP A 205 -0.69 -20.23 12.64
C ASP A 205 -1.26 -20.58 11.25
N SER A 206 -2.52 -20.22 11.00
CA SER A 206 -3.22 -20.44 9.73
C SER A 206 -3.03 -19.32 8.72
N ARG A 207 -2.40 -18.20 9.09
CA ARG A 207 -2.22 -17.03 8.22
C ARG A 207 -0.95 -17.14 7.39
N VAL A 208 -1.07 -16.74 6.13
CA VAL A 208 0.10 -16.53 5.28
C VAL A 208 0.61 -15.11 5.57
N MET A 209 1.74 -15.02 6.23
CA MET A 209 2.37 -13.73 6.52
C MET A 209 2.97 -13.14 5.25
N ALA A 210 2.96 -11.82 5.15
CA ALA A 210 3.65 -11.11 4.07
C ALA A 210 5.17 -11.37 4.15
N PRO A 211 5.88 -11.42 3.02
CA PRO A 211 7.32 -11.58 3.03
C PRO A 211 8.00 -10.40 3.73
N SER A 212 8.98 -10.71 4.55
CA SER A 212 9.90 -9.74 5.11
C SER A 212 11.07 -9.51 4.17
N SER A 213 11.72 -8.36 4.24
CA SER A 213 12.90 -8.06 3.42
C SER A 213 14.05 -7.55 4.29
N LEU A 214 15.26 -7.92 3.91
CA LEU A 214 16.50 -7.37 4.46
C LEU A 214 17.15 -6.53 3.36
N LEU A 215 17.28 -5.23 3.62
CA LEU A 215 17.87 -4.28 2.67
C LEU A 215 19.33 -4.06 3.00
N TYR A 216 20.18 -4.22 2.00
CA TYR A 216 21.60 -3.86 2.06
C TYR A 216 21.85 -2.67 1.14
N TYR A 217 22.47 -1.64 1.69
CA TYR A 217 22.97 -0.52 0.92
C TYR A 217 24.46 -0.76 0.66
N VAL A 218 24.82 -1.03 -0.60
CA VAL A 218 26.21 -1.26 -1.02
C VAL A 218 26.65 -0.03 -1.78
N GLY A 219 27.60 0.71 -1.22
CA GLY A 219 28.24 1.88 -1.83
C GLY A 219 29.62 1.56 -2.37
#